data_166c3423b430518cd9dfa2cb6385a844
#
_entry.id   166c3423b430518cd9dfa2cb6385a844
#
_cell.length_a   1.000
_cell.length_b   1.000
_cell.length_c   1.000
_cell.angle_alpha   90.00
_cell.angle_beta   90.00
_cell.angle_gamma   90.00
#
_symmetry.space_group_name_H-M   'P 1'
#
loop_
_entity.id
_entity.type
_entity.pdbx_description
1 polymer ?
#
loop_
_entity_poly.entity_id
_entity_poly.type
_entity_poly.pdbx_seq_one_letter_code
_entity_poly.pdbx_strand_id
1 'polypeptide(L)'
;MIKKLLIANRGEIALRVIRACKEMGIRTVAVYSQADRWANYVSQADESHLLGPAPSRESYLRIDKLVEIAKKSGADSIHPGYGFLAENADFSEACAKAGIKFVGPRAESIRAIGNKIAARTLAEKHDVPVVPGVSRQVDDKTAMEFARSHKFPVLLKAAAGGGGRGQRVVREERELAKAMREASSEALSSFGDGTLFIEKFVELPRHVEVQVLADARGNVIHLGERECSIQRRHQKLVEESPSVAVDAALRQRMGETAVRMARAAKYEGAGTVEFLLDKTGKFYFLEVNTRLQVEHPVTEMVTGIDLVRQQILIASGERLAIAQGDVRWRGHAIEARICAEDPFAGFAPSIGEISGVRFPAGPFTRVDSDLTPRSQVTAYYDSLIAKLISWGEDRPAAIARMGRALREFKVVGVQTTIPFHLQLLQDRRFKEGKFHTKFVDEEFDFKDVKAEHKVEAALLAAAMEFRRAEQQTPKYASPRPISAWRMTFRGQKGTMG
;
A
#
# COMPACT_ATOMS: atom_id res chain seq x y z
N MET A 1 25.00 -5.43 -12.61
CA MET A 1 23.57 -5.81 -12.45
C MET A 1 23.41 -6.74 -11.27
N ILE A 2 22.31 -6.64 -10.53
CA ILE A 2 21.92 -7.55 -9.44
C ILE A 2 21.69 -8.94 -10.02
N LYS A 3 22.20 -9.98 -9.35
CA LYS A 3 22.08 -11.38 -9.79
C LYS A 3 21.19 -12.21 -8.90
N LYS A 4 21.17 -11.92 -7.60
CA LYS A 4 20.38 -12.63 -6.60
C LYS A 4 19.88 -11.67 -5.53
N LEU A 5 18.56 -11.59 -5.37
CA LEU A 5 17.89 -10.63 -4.53
C LEU A 5 17.10 -11.30 -3.40
N LEU A 6 17.38 -10.90 -2.15
CA LEU A 6 16.59 -11.28 -0.99
C LEU A 6 15.42 -10.30 -0.83
N ILE A 7 14.22 -10.82 -0.63
CA ILE A 7 13.02 -10.04 -0.39
C ILE A 7 12.76 -10.00 1.12
N ALA A 8 13.06 -8.84 1.75
CA ALA A 8 12.90 -8.64 3.19
C ALA A 8 11.47 -8.19 3.54
N ASN A 9 10.49 -8.92 3.01
CA ASN A 9 9.06 -8.64 3.21
C ASN A 9 8.23 -9.92 3.03
N ARG A 10 6.90 -9.80 3.12
CA ARG A 10 5.92 -10.88 3.03
C ARG A 10 4.70 -10.53 2.17
N GLY A 11 3.85 -11.51 1.95
CA GLY A 11 2.55 -11.31 1.32
C GLY A 11 2.63 -10.83 -0.13
N GLU A 12 1.66 -10.01 -0.53
CA GLU A 12 1.52 -9.59 -1.93
C GLU A 12 2.75 -8.83 -2.46
N ILE A 13 3.39 -7.99 -1.63
CA ILE A 13 4.55 -7.22 -2.08
C ILE A 13 5.79 -8.12 -2.28
N ALA A 14 5.95 -9.15 -1.46
CA ALA A 14 7.01 -10.12 -1.68
C ALA A 14 6.81 -10.84 -3.02
N LEU A 15 5.58 -11.27 -3.31
CA LEU A 15 5.25 -11.91 -4.59
C LEU A 15 5.40 -10.93 -5.77
N ARG A 16 5.04 -9.65 -5.59
CA ARG A 16 5.24 -8.61 -6.61
C ARG A 16 6.72 -8.43 -6.99
N VAL A 17 7.59 -8.40 -5.99
CA VAL A 17 9.05 -8.29 -6.22
C VAL A 17 9.60 -9.57 -6.85
N ILE A 18 9.18 -10.76 -6.40
CA ILE A 18 9.57 -12.04 -6.99
C ILE A 18 9.24 -12.09 -8.49
N ARG A 19 8.02 -11.67 -8.86
CA ARG A 19 7.59 -11.61 -10.27
C ARG A 19 8.49 -10.72 -11.11
N ALA A 20 8.78 -9.50 -10.63
CA ALA A 20 9.69 -8.58 -11.33
C ALA A 20 11.11 -9.18 -11.48
N CYS A 21 11.63 -9.81 -10.44
CA CYS A 21 12.93 -10.47 -10.49
C CYS A 21 12.96 -11.59 -11.52
N LYS A 22 11.92 -12.45 -11.55
CA LYS A 22 11.82 -13.54 -12.54
C LYS A 22 11.81 -13.03 -13.98
N GLU A 23 11.06 -11.97 -14.26
CA GLU A 23 11.02 -11.32 -15.57
C GLU A 23 12.36 -10.67 -15.96
N MET A 24 13.17 -10.29 -14.97
CA MET A 24 14.51 -9.73 -15.16
C MET A 24 15.63 -10.79 -15.16
N GLY A 25 15.32 -12.09 -14.96
CA GLY A 25 16.30 -13.16 -14.86
C GLY A 25 17.13 -13.11 -13.57
N ILE A 26 16.61 -12.50 -12.51
CA ILE A 26 17.27 -12.36 -11.21
C ILE A 26 16.76 -13.47 -10.28
N ARG A 27 17.68 -14.21 -9.65
CA ARG A 27 17.34 -15.25 -8.66
C ARG A 27 16.79 -14.60 -7.39
N THR A 28 15.86 -15.28 -6.73
CA THR A 28 15.09 -14.75 -5.61
C THR A 28 15.28 -15.57 -4.34
N VAL A 29 15.41 -14.88 -3.21
CA VAL A 29 15.45 -15.48 -1.86
C VAL A 29 14.31 -14.90 -1.06
N ALA A 30 13.32 -15.71 -0.71
CA ALA A 30 12.26 -15.32 0.21
C ALA A 30 12.66 -15.58 1.66
N VAL A 31 12.23 -14.72 2.57
CA VAL A 31 12.26 -14.99 4.01
C VAL A 31 10.83 -15.11 4.53
N TYR A 32 10.62 -15.95 5.53
CA TYR A 32 9.28 -16.17 6.10
C TYR A 32 9.35 -16.42 7.60
N SER A 33 8.32 -15.95 8.31
CA SER A 33 8.08 -16.34 9.69
C SER A 33 7.36 -17.68 9.78
N GLN A 34 7.27 -18.27 10.97
CA GLN A 34 6.50 -19.50 11.15
C GLN A 34 5.04 -19.38 10.67
N ALA A 35 4.42 -18.20 10.84
CA ALA A 35 3.04 -17.97 10.37
C ALA A 35 2.90 -17.96 8.85
N ASP A 36 3.96 -17.57 8.12
CA ASP A 36 3.97 -17.47 6.66
C ASP A 36 4.58 -18.70 5.96
N ARG A 37 4.88 -19.78 6.70
CA ARG A 37 5.56 -20.96 6.16
C ARG A 37 4.93 -21.52 4.87
N TRP A 38 3.62 -21.42 4.77
CA TRP A 38 2.84 -21.96 3.64
C TRP A 38 2.29 -20.86 2.72
N ALA A 39 2.75 -19.62 2.88
CA ALA A 39 2.35 -18.52 2.00
C ALA A 39 2.85 -18.76 0.57
N ASN A 40 2.07 -18.31 -0.40
CA ASN A 40 2.34 -18.57 -1.82
C ASN A 40 3.70 -17.99 -2.26
N TYR A 41 4.05 -16.77 -1.83
CA TYR A 41 5.32 -16.15 -2.20
C TYR A 41 6.55 -16.99 -1.81
N VAL A 42 6.45 -17.78 -0.72
CA VAL A 42 7.54 -18.65 -0.24
C VAL A 42 7.85 -19.74 -1.26
N SER A 43 6.81 -20.33 -1.86
CA SER A 43 6.94 -21.36 -2.90
C SER A 43 7.30 -20.79 -4.27
N GLN A 44 7.08 -19.50 -4.49
CA GLN A 44 7.35 -18.83 -5.76
C GLN A 44 8.82 -18.34 -5.87
N ALA A 45 9.54 -18.19 -4.78
CA ALA A 45 10.95 -17.85 -4.80
C ALA A 45 11.83 -19.05 -5.17
N ASP A 46 13.05 -18.79 -5.68
CA ASP A 46 14.01 -19.85 -5.99
C ASP A 46 14.58 -20.50 -4.73
N GLU A 47 14.70 -19.73 -3.65
CA GLU A 47 15.14 -20.17 -2.32
C GLU A 47 14.27 -19.51 -1.25
N SER A 48 14.07 -20.21 -0.11
CA SER A 48 13.33 -19.64 1.02
C SER A 48 13.96 -20.01 2.36
N HIS A 49 13.94 -19.09 3.32
CA HIS A 49 14.57 -19.25 4.62
C HIS A 49 13.63 -18.84 5.76
N LEU A 50 13.57 -19.69 6.80
CA LEU A 50 12.84 -19.33 8.03
C LEU A 50 13.58 -18.22 8.76
N LEU A 51 12.87 -17.10 8.98
CA LEU A 51 13.40 -15.91 9.67
C LEU A 51 13.22 -15.99 11.19
N GLY A 52 12.14 -16.62 11.65
CA GLY A 52 11.84 -16.78 13.08
C GLY A 52 10.37 -17.02 13.38
N PRO A 53 9.97 -16.82 14.65
CA PRO A 53 8.58 -16.91 15.11
C PRO A 53 7.65 -15.92 14.38
N ALA A 54 6.33 -16.07 14.60
CA ALA A 54 5.30 -15.24 13.98
C ALA A 54 5.40 -13.73 14.29
N PRO A 55 5.68 -13.28 15.53
CA PRO A 55 5.77 -11.86 15.83
C PRO A 55 6.86 -11.17 14.98
N SER A 56 6.51 -10.02 14.38
CA SER A 56 7.42 -9.29 13.48
C SER A 56 8.73 -8.83 14.14
N ARG A 57 8.68 -8.52 15.46
CA ARG A 57 9.87 -8.17 16.26
C ARG A 57 10.90 -9.30 16.35
N GLU A 58 10.46 -10.54 16.22
CA GLU A 58 11.31 -11.74 16.30
C GLU A 58 11.68 -12.29 14.91
N SER A 59 11.11 -11.70 13.86
CA SER A 59 11.26 -12.12 12.47
C SER A 59 11.59 -10.93 11.54
N TYR A 60 10.60 -10.36 10.86
CA TYR A 60 10.80 -9.35 9.79
C TYR A 60 11.46 -8.04 10.25
N LEU A 61 11.51 -7.74 11.55
CA LEU A 61 12.22 -6.59 12.10
C LEU A 61 13.65 -6.92 12.62
N ARG A 62 14.16 -8.13 12.36
CA ARG A 62 15.50 -8.60 12.77
C ARG A 62 16.52 -8.32 11.66
N ILE A 63 17.16 -7.15 11.72
CA ILE A 63 18.20 -6.71 10.77
C ILE A 63 19.34 -7.73 10.69
N ASP A 64 19.80 -8.20 11.85
CA ASP A 64 20.88 -9.17 11.98
C ASP A 64 20.60 -10.46 11.20
N LYS A 65 19.40 -11.05 11.39
CA LYS A 65 19.00 -12.29 10.71
C LYS A 65 18.82 -12.08 9.19
N LEU A 66 18.27 -10.95 8.77
CA LEU A 66 18.09 -10.66 7.35
C LEU A 66 19.43 -10.55 6.62
N VAL A 67 20.39 -9.86 7.22
CA VAL A 67 21.76 -9.73 6.67
C VAL A 67 22.51 -11.07 6.70
N GLU A 68 22.33 -11.86 7.77
CA GLU A 68 22.91 -13.22 7.87
C GLU A 68 22.38 -14.14 6.76
N ILE A 69 21.06 -14.18 6.56
CA ILE A 69 20.44 -15.00 5.51
C ILE A 69 20.89 -14.52 4.13
N ALA A 70 20.99 -13.22 3.89
CA ALA A 70 21.48 -12.70 2.62
C ALA A 70 22.91 -13.15 2.33
N LYS A 71 23.82 -13.08 3.31
CA LYS A 71 25.18 -13.59 3.18
C LYS A 71 25.21 -15.10 2.94
N LYS A 72 24.46 -15.88 3.74
CA LYS A 72 24.40 -17.33 3.65
C LYS A 72 23.85 -17.83 2.31
N SER A 73 22.83 -17.16 1.79
CA SER A 73 22.25 -17.50 0.48
C SER A 73 23.05 -16.96 -0.70
N GLY A 74 24.06 -16.10 -0.47
CA GLY A 74 24.82 -15.44 -1.53
C GLY A 74 23.99 -14.38 -2.28
N ALA A 75 22.97 -13.78 -1.65
CA ALA A 75 22.24 -12.66 -2.21
C ALA A 75 23.14 -11.41 -2.25
N ASP A 76 23.22 -10.76 -3.40
CA ASP A 76 24.00 -9.54 -3.60
C ASP A 76 23.19 -8.25 -3.31
N SER A 77 21.89 -8.41 -3.09
CA SER A 77 20.98 -7.31 -2.85
C SER A 77 19.79 -7.71 -1.97
N ILE A 78 19.17 -6.70 -1.33
CA ILE A 78 17.96 -6.85 -0.51
C ILE A 78 16.91 -5.82 -0.96
N HIS A 79 15.68 -6.27 -1.23
CA HIS A 79 14.53 -5.42 -1.46
C HIS A 79 13.64 -5.39 -0.22
N PRO A 80 13.42 -4.25 0.43
CA PRO A 80 12.65 -4.17 1.67
C PRO A 80 11.13 -4.14 1.45
N GLY A 81 10.65 -3.95 0.20
CA GLY A 81 9.23 -3.71 -0.08
C GLY A 81 8.72 -2.41 0.52
N TYR A 82 7.63 -2.49 1.26
CA TYR A 82 7.08 -1.40 2.08
C TYR A 82 6.72 -1.93 3.50
N GLY A 83 6.56 -1.00 4.48
CA GLY A 83 6.40 -1.40 5.88
C GLY A 83 7.68 -2.01 6.46
N PHE A 84 7.59 -2.69 7.60
CA PHE A 84 8.71 -3.29 8.33
C PHE A 84 9.98 -2.39 8.36
N LEU A 85 11.04 -2.81 7.70
CA LEU A 85 12.32 -2.12 7.67
C LEU A 85 12.55 -1.25 6.42
N ALA A 86 11.52 -1.05 5.58
CA ALA A 86 11.69 -0.33 4.31
C ALA A 86 12.15 1.14 4.47
N GLU A 87 11.83 1.79 5.59
CA GLU A 87 12.22 3.16 5.94
C GLU A 87 13.22 3.21 7.10
N ASN A 88 13.89 2.07 7.38
CA ASN A 88 14.84 1.98 8.47
C ASN A 88 16.26 2.26 7.97
N ALA A 89 16.84 3.39 8.41
CA ALA A 89 18.19 3.81 8.02
C ALA A 89 19.27 2.83 8.48
N ASP A 90 19.10 2.21 9.66
CA ASP A 90 20.10 1.28 10.21
C ASP A 90 20.12 -0.02 9.41
N PHE A 91 18.97 -0.42 8.83
CA PHE A 91 18.94 -1.56 7.91
C PHE A 91 19.67 -1.27 6.60
N SER A 92 19.42 -0.10 5.99
CA SER A 92 20.17 0.34 4.80
C SER A 92 21.67 0.39 5.05
N GLU A 93 22.08 0.92 6.22
CA GLU A 93 23.48 0.98 6.65
C GLU A 93 24.09 -0.40 6.91
N ALA A 94 23.33 -1.30 7.55
CA ALA A 94 23.78 -2.69 7.80
C ALA A 94 23.99 -3.45 6.49
N CYS A 95 23.12 -3.26 5.50
CA CYS A 95 23.32 -3.81 4.16
C CYS A 95 24.61 -3.29 3.51
N ALA A 96 24.84 -1.98 3.54
CA ALA A 96 26.03 -1.36 2.99
C ALA A 96 27.32 -1.89 3.66
N LYS A 97 27.36 -1.97 5.01
CA LYS A 97 28.47 -2.56 5.77
C LYS A 97 28.72 -4.02 5.44
N ALA A 98 27.67 -4.75 5.03
CA ALA A 98 27.76 -6.15 4.63
C ALA A 98 28.16 -6.35 3.15
N GLY A 99 28.33 -5.27 2.38
CA GLY A 99 28.57 -5.32 0.94
C GLY A 99 27.34 -5.75 0.13
N ILE A 100 26.15 -5.63 0.69
CA ILE A 100 24.86 -6.00 0.08
C ILE A 100 24.16 -4.73 -0.38
N LYS A 101 23.67 -4.69 -1.61
CA LYS A 101 22.92 -3.54 -2.15
C LYS A 101 21.54 -3.48 -1.53
N PHE A 102 21.22 -2.34 -0.93
CA PHE A 102 19.85 -2.05 -0.49
C PHE A 102 19.05 -1.48 -1.67
N VAL A 103 17.92 -2.09 -2.03
CA VAL A 103 17.04 -1.60 -3.11
C VAL A 103 16.13 -0.52 -2.53
N GLY A 104 16.66 0.69 -2.49
CA GLY A 104 16.06 1.87 -1.87
C GLY A 104 17.10 2.96 -1.65
N PRO A 105 16.75 4.05 -0.94
CA PRO A 105 17.64 5.16 -0.68
C PRO A 105 18.74 4.80 0.32
N ARG A 106 19.80 5.60 0.32
CA ARG A 106 20.89 5.48 1.31
C ARG A 106 20.40 5.86 2.71
N ALA A 107 21.07 5.31 3.72
CA ALA A 107 20.76 5.59 5.12
C ALA A 107 20.73 7.09 5.45
N GLU A 108 21.65 7.87 4.85
CA GLU A 108 21.73 9.33 5.03
C GLU A 108 20.46 10.03 4.53
N SER A 109 19.96 9.65 3.34
CA SER A 109 18.72 10.20 2.78
C SER A 109 17.50 9.81 3.63
N ILE A 110 17.43 8.55 4.11
CA ILE A 110 16.36 8.11 5.01
C ILE A 110 16.36 8.94 6.29
N ARG A 111 17.53 9.15 6.93
CA ARG A 111 17.65 9.95 8.15
C ARG A 111 17.31 11.42 7.92
N ALA A 112 17.71 12.00 6.79
CA ALA A 112 17.49 13.41 6.47
C ALA A 112 16.00 13.79 6.36
N ILE A 113 15.16 12.86 5.85
CA ILE A 113 13.74 13.12 5.60
C ILE A 113 12.78 12.24 6.41
N GLY A 114 13.31 11.29 7.19
CA GLY A 114 12.51 10.45 8.09
C GLY A 114 12.04 11.17 9.37
N ASN A 115 12.72 12.24 9.79
CA ASN A 115 12.27 13.09 10.89
C ASN A 115 11.43 14.25 10.34
N LYS A 116 10.21 14.43 10.85
CA LYS A 116 9.25 15.41 10.33
C LYS A 116 9.73 16.85 10.41
N ILE A 117 10.44 17.22 11.50
CA ILE A 117 10.99 18.57 11.67
C ILE A 117 12.13 18.78 10.66
N ALA A 118 13.04 17.82 10.55
CA ALA A 118 14.16 17.89 9.61
C ALA A 118 13.66 17.94 8.15
N ALA A 119 12.70 17.09 7.78
CA ALA A 119 12.09 17.10 6.46
C ALA A 119 11.41 18.43 6.14
N ARG A 120 10.67 18.99 7.12
CA ARG A 120 10.01 20.29 6.98
C ARG A 120 11.04 21.42 6.81
N THR A 121 12.09 21.45 7.64
CA THR A 121 13.18 22.43 7.52
C THR A 121 13.89 22.33 6.16
N LEU A 122 14.11 21.10 5.67
CA LEU A 122 14.66 20.90 4.34
C LEU A 122 13.74 21.43 3.25
N ALA A 123 12.43 21.19 3.39
CA ALA A 123 11.40 21.66 2.48
C ALA A 123 11.38 23.19 2.41
N GLU A 124 11.36 23.88 3.56
CA GLU A 124 11.41 25.35 3.65
C GLU A 124 12.66 25.94 2.97
N LYS A 125 13.82 25.31 3.21
CA LYS A 125 15.11 25.74 2.62
C LYS A 125 15.13 25.63 1.07
N HIS A 126 14.31 24.77 0.50
CA HIS A 126 14.27 24.52 -0.94
C HIS A 126 12.96 24.98 -1.61
N ASP A 127 12.29 25.97 -1.03
CA ASP A 127 11.06 26.57 -1.57
C ASP A 127 9.95 25.56 -1.83
N VAL A 128 9.86 24.52 -1.01
CA VAL A 128 8.75 23.56 -1.01
C VAL A 128 7.67 24.10 -0.06
N PRO A 129 6.44 24.34 -0.54
CA PRO A 129 5.39 24.93 0.29
C PRO A 129 5.07 24.02 1.49
N VAL A 130 5.12 24.56 2.69
CA VAL A 130 4.73 23.89 3.94
C VAL A 130 3.52 24.55 4.56
N VAL A 131 2.77 23.81 5.35
CA VAL A 131 1.69 24.41 6.16
C VAL A 131 2.31 25.46 7.09
N PRO A 132 1.75 26.67 7.21
CA PRO A 132 2.26 27.65 8.18
C PRO A 132 2.40 27.03 9.58
N GLY A 133 3.57 27.11 10.18
CA GLY A 133 3.87 26.42 11.44
C GLY A 133 5.25 26.79 11.99
N VAL A 134 5.61 26.19 13.11
CA VAL A 134 6.91 26.36 13.75
C VAL A 134 7.74 25.09 13.54
N SER A 135 8.78 25.18 12.72
CA SER A 135 9.63 24.05 12.30
C SER A 135 10.71 23.70 13.36
N ARG A 136 10.36 23.77 14.64
CA ARG A 136 11.20 23.42 15.79
C ARG A 136 10.32 22.95 16.94
N GLN A 137 10.95 22.40 17.98
CA GLN A 137 10.24 22.12 19.23
C GLN A 137 9.57 23.39 19.77
N VAL A 138 8.32 23.26 20.18
CA VAL A 138 7.54 24.34 20.76
C VAL A 138 7.29 24.09 22.25
N ASP A 139 7.39 25.16 23.04
CA ASP A 139 6.87 25.24 24.39
C ASP A 139 5.48 25.89 24.41
N ASP A 140 4.83 25.91 25.56
CA ASP A 140 3.48 26.46 25.73
C ASP A 140 3.38 27.93 25.25
N LYS A 141 4.43 28.73 25.49
CA LYS A 141 4.46 30.16 25.11
C LYS A 141 4.53 30.30 23.58
N THR A 142 5.48 29.64 22.95
CA THR A 142 5.65 29.68 21.49
C THR A 142 4.41 29.16 20.77
N ALA A 143 3.80 28.07 21.27
CA ALA A 143 2.59 27.49 20.70
C ALA A 143 1.41 28.46 20.82
N MET A 144 1.25 29.17 21.95
CA MET A 144 0.21 30.16 22.17
C MET A 144 0.38 31.38 21.27
N GLU A 145 1.61 31.92 21.15
CA GLU A 145 1.91 33.03 20.25
C GLU A 145 1.61 32.71 18.80
N PHE A 146 1.99 31.50 18.35
CA PHE A 146 1.67 31.02 17.01
C PHE A 146 0.15 30.90 16.80
N ALA A 147 -0.56 30.26 17.73
CA ALA A 147 -2.00 30.03 17.62
C ALA A 147 -2.79 31.35 17.56
N ARG A 148 -2.41 32.35 18.35
CA ARG A 148 -3.02 33.69 18.31
C ARG A 148 -2.78 34.42 16.99
N SER A 149 -1.55 34.34 16.44
CA SER A 149 -1.20 35.03 15.19
C SER A 149 -1.84 34.38 13.95
N HIS A 150 -1.98 33.05 13.94
CA HIS A 150 -2.53 32.30 12.78
C HIS A 150 -4.00 31.90 12.94
N LYS A 151 -4.62 32.24 14.08
CA LYS A 151 -6.01 31.89 14.47
C LYS A 151 -6.23 30.39 14.59
N PHE A 152 -7.13 29.98 15.45
CA PHE A 152 -7.57 28.60 15.57
C PHE A 152 -8.42 28.18 14.34
N PRO A 153 -8.52 26.87 14.03
CA PRO A 153 -7.85 25.76 14.70
C PRO A 153 -6.38 25.62 14.32
N VAL A 154 -5.60 25.02 15.23
CA VAL A 154 -4.21 24.64 15.03
C VAL A 154 -4.02 23.14 15.27
N LEU A 155 -2.93 22.60 14.76
CA LEU A 155 -2.59 21.18 14.87
C LEU A 155 -1.25 21.01 15.60
N LEU A 156 -1.27 20.31 16.71
CA LEU A 156 -0.07 19.82 17.40
C LEU A 156 0.36 18.50 16.81
N LYS A 157 1.65 18.32 16.56
CA LYS A 157 2.21 17.08 16.00
C LYS A 157 3.45 16.65 16.78
N ALA A 158 3.59 15.34 17.02
CA ALA A 158 4.85 14.77 17.49
C ALA A 158 5.91 14.82 16.39
N ALA A 159 7.15 15.15 16.77
CA ALA A 159 8.31 15.16 15.87
C ALA A 159 8.66 13.74 15.39
N ALA A 160 8.58 12.75 16.29
CA ALA A 160 8.68 11.33 16.02
C ALA A 160 7.27 10.75 15.85
N GLY A 161 7.08 9.84 14.89
CA GLY A 161 5.81 9.14 14.68
C GLY A 161 5.24 9.27 13.26
N GLY A 162 4.29 8.39 12.95
CA GLY A 162 3.63 8.30 11.64
C GLY A 162 2.17 7.84 11.77
N GLY A 163 1.44 7.82 10.63
CA GLY A 163 0.09 7.27 10.59
C GLY A 163 -0.95 8.03 11.44
N GLY A 164 -0.76 9.34 11.67
CA GLY A 164 -1.72 10.16 12.43
C GLY A 164 -1.62 10.06 13.96
N ARG A 165 -0.73 9.24 14.51
CA ARG A 165 -0.50 9.14 15.96
C ARG A 165 0.31 10.36 16.45
N GLY A 166 0.00 10.83 17.68
CA GLY A 166 0.63 12.02 18.26
C GLY A 166 0.21 13.32 17.59
N GLN A 167 -1.01 13.38 17.02
CA GLN A 167 -1.60 14.59 16.44
C GLN A 167 -2.85 14.99 17.22
N ARG A 168 -2.98 16.30 17.51
CA ARG A 168 -4.17 16.84 18.18
C ARG A 168 -4.58 18.17 17.54
N VAL A 169 -5.83 18.22 17.09
CA VAL A 169 -6.46 19.46 16.64
C VAL A 169 -6.92 20.25 17.86
N VAL A 170 -6.48 21.50 17.96
CA VAL A 170 -6.88 22.44 19.01
C VAL A 170 -7.75 23.51 18.38
N ARG A 171 -8.99 23.62 18.84
CA ARG A 171 -9.99 24.54 18.24
C ARG A 171 -10.09 25.86 18.99
N GLU A 172 -9.75 25.87 20.26
CA GLU A 172 -9.87 27.04 21.14
C GLU A 172 -8.66 27.20 22.03
N GLU A 173 -8.34 28.43 22.39
CA GLU A 173 -7.17 28.81 23.19
C GLU A 173 -7.10 28.06 24.52
N ARG A 174 -8.24 27.89 25.21
CA ARG A 174 -8.33 27.22 26.52
C ARG A 174 -7.90 25.75 26.48
N GLU A 175 -7.91 25.12 25.31
CA GLU A 175 -7.58 23.70 25.14
C GLU A 175 -6.07 23.47 24.94
N LEU A 176 -5.32 24.49 24.48
CA LEU A 176 -3.96 24.34 23.97
C LEU A 176 -3.00 23.73 25.00
N ALA A 177 -2.94 24.27 26.20
CA ALA A 177 -2.02 23.79 27.24
C ALA A 177 -2.30 22.35 27.67
N LYS A 178 -3.59 21.93 27.73
CA LYS A 178 -3.98 20.57 28.01
C LYS A 178 -3.58 19.64 26.86
N ALA A 179 -3.90 20.04 25.62
CA ALA A 179 -3.59 19.28 24.42
C ALA A 179 -2.08 19.06 24.24
N MET A 180 -1.25 20.05 24.59
CA MET A 180 0.22 19.92 24.53
C MET A 180 0.73 18.87 25.52
N ARG A 181 0.29 18.91 26.77
CA ARG A 181 0.70 17.91 27.77
C ARG A 181 0.30 16.48 27.36
N GLU A 182 -0.95 16.31 26.91
CA GLU A 182 -1.45 15.01 26.50
C GLU A 182 -0.74 14.49 25.23
N ALA A 183 -0.52 15.34 24.23
CA ALA A 183 0.19 14.98 23.00
C ALA A 183 1.67 14.61 23.28
N SER A 184 2.34 15.38 24.15
CA SER A 184 3.73 15.08 24.52
C SER A 184 3.85 13.77 25.31
N SER A 185 2.94 13.51 26.24
CA SER A 185 2.92 12.25 27.01
C SER A 185 2.65 11.03 26.10
N GLU A 186 1.69 11.15 25.17
CA GLU A 186 1.39 10.12 24.18
C GLU A 186 2.58 9.84 23.27
N ALA A 187 3.24 10.91 22.79
CA ALA A 187 4.41 10.80 21.93
C ALA A 187 5.59 10.13 22.66
N LEU A 188 5.83 10.52 23.90
CA LEU A 188 6.89 9.94 24.72
C LEU A 188 6.65 8.43 24.97
N SER A 189 5.42 8.05 25.29
CA SER A 189 5.08 6.64 25.56
C SER A 189 5.11 5.77 24.28
N SER A 190 4.72 6.32 23.13
CA SER A 190 4.60 5.57 21.89
C SER A 190 5.88 5.52 21.07
N PHE A 191 6.71 6.58 21.14
CA PHE A 191 7.87 6.77 20.28
C PHE A 191 9.17 7.03 21.02
N GLY A 192 9.13 7.19 22.36
CA GLY A 192 10.28 7.53 23.17
C GLY A 192 10.74 9.00 23.08
N ASP A 193 9.99 9.83 22.36
CA ASP A 193 10.29 11.27 22.14
C ASP A 193 9.00 12.09 22.28
N GLY A 194 8.94 12.97 23.29
CA GLY A 194 7.79 13.85 23.56
C GLY A 194 7.83 15.18 22.84
N THR A 195 8.77 15.39 21.91
CA THR A 195 8.96 16.64 21.15
C THR A 195 7.73 16.93 20.28
N LEU A 196 7.17 18.12 20.43
CA LEU A 196 6.03 18.60 19.64
C LEU A 196 6.42 19.80 18.78
N PHE A 197 5.71 19.94 17.66
CA PHE A 197 5.66 21.15 16.84
C PHE A 197 4.20 21.53 16.54
N ILE A 198 3.97 22.76 16.07
CA ILE A 198 2.62 23.30 15.82
C ILE A 198 2.49 23.81 14.39
N GLU A 199 1.33 23.55 13.79
CA GLU A 199 0.96 24.00 12.45
C GLU A 199 -0.45 24.57 12.42
N LYS A 200 -0.77 25.38 11.43
CA LYS A 200 -2.13 25.73 11.11
C LYS A 200 -2.89 24.46 10.69
N PHE A 201 -4.09 24.28 11.21
CA PHE A 201 -4.92 23.15 10.76
C PHE A 201 -5.52 23.46 9.39
N VAL A 202 -5.29 22.58 8.42
CA VAL A 202 -5.93 22.67 7.09
C VAL A 202 -7.26 21.93 7.16
N GLU A 203 -8.35 22.64 6.92
CA GLU A 203 -9.69 22.09 7.02
C GLU A 203 -10.05 21.32 5.75
N LEU A 204 -10.58 20.09 5.92
CA LEU A 204 -11.06 19.22 4.86
C LEU A 204 -10.11 19.12 3.65
N PRO A 205 -8.81 18.84 3.88
CA PRO A 205 -7.85 18.76 2.79
C PRO A 205 -8.04 17.49 1.98
N ARG A 206 -7.52 17.50 0.75
CA ARG A 206 -7.24 16.27 0.04
C ARG A 206 -5.82 15.80 0.35
N HIS A 207 -5.62 14.50 0.33
CA HIS A 207 -4.32 13.87 0.40
C HIS A 207 -3.90 13.50 -1.01
N VAL A 208 -2.99 14.26 -1.56
CA VAL A 208 -2.43 14.06 -2.90
C VAL A 208 -0.94 13.83 -2.78
N GLU A 209 -0.43 12.82 -3.44
CA GLU A 209 0.97 12.45 -3.35
C GLU A 209 1.60 12.34 -4.74
N VAL A 210 2.91 12.61 -4.86
CA VAL A 210 3.62 12.57 -6.13
C VAL A 210 4.69 11.49 -6.10
N GLN A 211 4.61 10.56 -7.06
CA GLN A 211 5.62 9.52 -7.25
C GLN A 211 6.88 10.11 -7.88
N VAL A 212 8.03 9.87 -7.26
CA VAL A 212 9.34 10.22 -7.82
C VAL A 212 10.18 8.98 -8.09
N LEU A 213 11.06 9.09 -9.08
CA LEU A 213 12.15 8.17 -9.36
C LEU A 213 13.44 8.96 -9.44
N ALA A 214 14.50 8.46 -8.77
CA ALA A 214 15.79 9.12 -8.74
C ALA A 214 16.94 8.09 -8.87
N ASP A 215 17.96 8.39 -9.67
CA ASP A 215 19.17 7.57 -9.75
C ASP A 215 20.34 8.15 -8.94
N ALA A 216 21.38 7.36 -8.76
CA ALA A 216 22.59 7.75 -8.03
C ALA A 216 23.38 8.91 -8.68
N ARG A 217 23.03 9.32 -9.91
CA ARG A 217 23.68 10.40 -10.66
C ARG A 217 22.94 11.74 -10.54
N GLY A 218 21.84 11.78 -9.76
CA GLY A 218 21.05 12.98 -9.55
C GLY A 218 19.99 13.24 -10.61
N ASN A 219 19.72 12.29 -11.53
CA ASN A 219 18.56 12.38 -12.40
C ASN A 219 17.31 12.07 -11.56
N VAL A 220 16.37 12.99 -11.52
CA VAL A 220 15.12 12.86 -10.77
C VAL A 220 13.96 13.26 -11.67
N ILE A 221 12.97 12.40 -11.75
CA ILE A 221 11.70 12.63 -12.46
C ILE A 221 10.52 12.39 -11.54
N HIS A 222 9.37 12.96 -11.87
CA HIS A 222 8.08 12.59 -11.28
C HIS A 222 7.20 11.83 -12.26
N LEU A 223 6.40 10.92 -11.74
CA LEU A 223 5.47 10.09 -12.52
C LEU A 223 3.99 10.53 -12.34
N GLY A 224 3.78 11.76 -11.89
CA GLY A 224 2.45 12.28 -11.60
C GLY A 224 1.98 11.95 -10.18
N GLU A 225 0.73 12.33 -9.94
CA GLU A 225 0.12 12.24 -8.63
C GLU A 225 -0.83 11.05 -8.49
N ARG A 226 -1.06 10.70 -7.22
CA ARG A 226 -2.14 9.83 -6.75
C ARG A 226 -3.02 10.60 -5.78
N GLU A 227 -4.31 10.37 -5.85
CA GLU A 227 -5.33 10.84 -4.91
C GLU A 227 -5.55 9.77 -3.84
N CYS A 228 -5.32 10.10 -2.59
CA CYS A 228 -5.38 9.17 -1.46
C CYS A 228 -6.34 9.63 -0.34
N SER A 229 -7.31 10.49 -0.66
CA SER A 229 -8.22 11.07 0.33
C SER A 229 -9.27 10.10 0.85
N ILE A 230 -9.57 9.00 0.14
CA ILE A 230 -10.48 7.97 0.64
C ILE A 230 -9.74 7.11 1.65
N GLN A 231 -9.85 7.52 2.91
CA GLN A 231 -9.20 6.90 4.04
C GLN A 231 -10.10 6.87 5.27
N ARG A 232 -9.84 5.95 6.16
CA ARG A 232 -10.51 5.82 7.45
C ARG A 232 -9.45 5.83 8.55
N ARG A 233 -9.58 6.73 9.53
CA ARG A 233 -8.59 6.85 10.63
C ARG A 233 -7.15 6.93 10.12
N HIS A 234 -6.92 7.69 9.05
CA HIS A 234 -5.63 7.84 8.36
C HIS A 234 -5.10 6.58 7.64
N GLN A 235 -5.90 5.53 7.51
CA GLN A 235 -5.58 4.38 6.66
C GLN A 235 -6.26 4.54 5.30
N LYS A 236 -5.47 4.58 4.24
CA LYS A 236 -5.94 4.66 2.86
C LYS A 236 -6.75 3.40 2.52
N LEU A 237 -7.89 3.57 1.86
CA LEU A 237 -8.80 2.47 1.47
C LEU A 237 -8.97 2.38 -0.06
N VAL A 238 -9.00 3.54 -0.72
CA VAL A 238 -9.07 3.66 -2.18
C VAL A 238 -8.11 4.74 -2.63
N GLU A 239 -7.35 4.44 -3.65
CA GLU A 239 -6.43 5.36 -4.29
C GLU A 239 -6.73 5.43 -5.79
N GLU A 240 -6.48 6.59 -6.40
CA GLU A 240 -6.66 6.77 -7.83
C GLU A 240 -5.57 7.64 -8.46
N SER A 241 -5.32 7.44 -9.72
CA SER A 241 -4.42 8.28 -10.54
C SER A 241 -5.03 8.44 -11.93
N PRO A 242 -5.04 9.69 -12.47
CA PRO A 242 -4.71 10.97 -11.83
C PRO A 242 -5.72 11.40 -10.78
N SER A 243 -5.39 12.41 -9.95
CA SER A 243 -6.34 13.02 -9.01
C SER A 243 -7.39 13.86 -9.77
N VAL A 244 -8.65 13.73 -9.36
CA VAL A 244 -9.76 14.54 -9.90
C VAL A 244 -9.68 16.02 -9.51
N ALA A 245 -8.84 16.35 -8.53
CA ALA A 245 -8.67 17.72 -8.03
C ALA A 245 -7.45 18.42 -8.62
N VAL A 246 -6.67 17.74 -9.47
CA VAL A 246 -5.39 18.23 -9.99
C VAL A 246 -5.48 18.37 -11.50
N ASP A 247 -5.47 19.62 -11.98
CA ASP A 247 -5.33 19.91 -13.39
C ASP A 247 -3.87 19.79 -13.88
N ALA A 248 -3.65 19.96 -15.17
CA ALA A 248 -2.31 19.84 -15.78
C ALA A 248 -1.30 20.85 -15.21
N ALA A 249 -1.73 22.08 -14.92
CA ALA A 249 -0.85 23.13 -14.39
C ALA A 249 -0.47 22.86 -12.94
N LEU A 250 -1.43 22.40 -12.12
CA LEU A 250 -1.18 22.02 -10.74
C LEU A 250 -0.30 20.77 -10.65
N ARG A 251 -0.54 19.77 -11.50
CA ARG A 251 0.31 18.56 -11.63
C ARG A 251 1.76 18.92 -11.91
N GLN A 252 1.99 19.83 -12.85
CA GLN A 252 3.33 20.30 -13.18
C GLN A 252 4.00 20.93 -11.97
N ARG A 253 3.33 21.87 -11.27
CA ARG A 253 3.85 22.55 -10.09
C ARG A 253 4.13 21.57 -8.94
N MET A 254 3.23 20.64 -8.66
CA MET A 254 3.41 19.62 -7.62
C MET A 254 4.55 18.67 -7.97
N GLY A 255 4.62 18.24 -9.23
CA GLY A 255 5.69 17.39 -9.75
C GLY A 255 7.06 18.03 -9.62
N GLU A 256 7.23 19.27 -10.08
CA GLU A 256 8.49 20.03 -9.94
C GLU A 256 8.87 20.22 -8.47
N THR A 257 7.89 20.45 -7.62
CA THR A 257 8.11 20.60 -6.17
C THR A 257 8.59 19.29 -5.55
N ALA A 258 8.00 18.15 -5.93
CA ALA A 258 8.43 16.82 -5.49
C ALA A 258 9.85 16.49 -5.97
N VAL A 259 10.19 16.85 -7.22
CA VAL A 259 11.54 16.70 -7.78
C VAL A 259 12.56 17.56 -7.00
N ARG A 260 12.22 18.81 -6.65
CA ARG A 260 13.10 19.66 -5.81
C ARG A 260 13.36 19.02 -4.45
N MET A 261 12.31 18.52 -3.79
CA MET A 261 12.44 17.85 -2.48
C MET A 261 13.31 16.59 -2.58
N ALA A 262 13.11 15.74 -3.58
CA ALA A 262 13.91 14.54 -3.77
C ALA A 262 15.40 14.87 -4.06
N ARG A 263 15.68 15.90 -4.86
CA ARG A 263 17.05 16.38 -5.11
C ARG A 263 17.71 16.92 -3.83
N ALA A 264 16.97 17.72 -3.03
CA ALA A 264 17.45 18.24 -1.77
C ALA A 264 17.85 17.12 -0.79
N ALA A 265 17.09 16.04 -0.78
CA ALA A 265 17.34 14.85 0.03
C ALA A 265 18.41 13.89 -0.56
N LYS A 266 19.00 14.19 -1.73
CA LYS A 266 19.88 13.29 -2.49
C LYS A 266 19.28 11.88 -2.61
N TYR A 267 18.00 11.84 -2.97
CA TYR A 267 17.21 10.63 -2.98
C TYR A 267 17.62 9.68 -4.10
N GLU A 268 17.56 8.37 -3.83
CA GLU A 268 17.78 7.29 -4.80
C GLU A 268 16.65 6.26 -4.70
N GLY A 269 16.21 5.73 -5.84
CA GLY A 269 15.12 4.74 -5.92
C GLY A 269 13.76 5.37 -6.19
N ALA A 270 12.71 4.60 -5.89
CA ALA A 270 11.33 5.08 -5.92
C ALA A 270 10.94 5.65 -4.57
N GLY A 271 10.37 6.85 -4.56
CA GLY A 271 9.89 7.54 -3.36
C GLY A 271 8.62 8.31 -3.65
N THR A 272 7.98 8.79 -2.61
CA THR A 272 6.72 9.53 -2.74
C THR A 272 6.77 10.77 -1.87
N VAL A 273 6.41 11.92 -2.44
CA VAL A 273 6.26 13.17 -1.71
C VAL A 273 4.77 13.42 -1.50
N GLU A 274 4.34 13.43 -0.26
CA GLU A 274 2.93 13.62 0.12
C GLU A 274 2.61 15.08 0.38
N PHE A 275 1.42 15.50 -0.05
CA PHE A 275 0.91 16.86 0.08
C PHE A 275 -0.53 16.89 0.61
N LEU A 276 -0.85 17.93 1.36
CA LEU A 276 -2.22 18.35 1.60
C LEU A 276 -2.61 19.38 0.54
N LEU A 277 -3.70 19.12 -0.17
CA LEU A 277 -4.27 20.05 -1.13
C LEU A 277 -5.54 20.66 -0.53
N ASP A 278 -5.58 21.98 -0.39
CA ASP A 278 -6.75 22.69 0.13
C ASP A 278 -7.80 22.99 -0.97
N LYS A 279 -8.98 23.43 -0.55
CA LYS A 279 -10.09 23.78 -1.46
C LYS A 279 -9.81 24.96 -2.40
N THR A 280 -8.73 25.71 -2.18
CA THR A 280 -8.31 26.86 -3.02
C THR A 280 -7.28 26.47 -4.06
N GLY A 281 -6.85 25.19 -4.11
CA GLY A 281 -5.80 24.71 -4.99
C GLY A 281 -4.38 25.01 -4.49
N LYS A 282 -4.21 25.42 -3.24
CA LYS A 282 -2.91 25.49 -2.59
C LYS A 282 -2.54 24.14 -2.03
N PHE A 283 -1.31 23.72 -2.23
CA PHE A 283 -0.79 22.47 -1.69
C PHE A 283 0.36 22.71 -0.74
N TYR A 284 0.49 21.81 0.23
CA TYR A 284 1.47 21.93 1.31
C TYR A 284 2.12 20.57 1.52
N PHE A 285 3.43 20.56 1.63
CA PHE A 285 4.24 19.38 1.95
C PHE A 285 3.79 18.75 3.27
N LEU A 286 3.61 17.45 3.27
CA LEU A 286 3.26 16.66 4.45
C LEU A 286 4.45 15.82 4.92
N GLU A 287 4.94 14.92 4.08
CA GLU A 287 6.09 14.04 4.37
C GLU A 287 6.65 13.42 3.08
N VAL A 288 7.79 12.74 3.20
CA VAL A 288 8.34 11.90 2.15
C VAL A 288 8.36 10.46 2.63
N ASN A 289 7.77 9.56 1.86
CA ASN A 289 7.92 8.13 2.08
C ASN A 289 9.13 7.63 1.28
N THR A 290 10.13 7.13 2.00
CA THR A 290 11.43 6.74 1.44
C THR A 290 11.43 5.29 0.91
N ARG A 291 10.33 4.88 0.33
CA ARG A 291 10.07 3.53 -0.15
C ARG A 291 9.03 3.50 -1.28
N LEU A 292 8.84 2.32 -1.83
CA LEU A 292 7.67 2.06 -2.66
C LEU A 292 6.39 2.17 -1.82
N GLN A 293 5.33 2.76 -2.36
CA GLN A 293 4.02 2.84 -1.73
C GLN A 293 3.17 1.60 -2.05
N VAL A 294 2.18 1.29 -1.18
CA VAL A 294 1.19 0.22 -1.43
C VAL A 294 0.48 0.48 -2.75
N GLU A 295 0.06 1.72 -2.96
CA GLU A 295 -0.73 2.24 -4.08
C GLU A 295 0.09 2.54 -5.36
N HIS A 296 1.34 2.07 -5.44
CA HIS A 296 2.15 2.22 -6.67
C HIS A 296 1.48 1.68 -7.95
N PRO A 297 0.63 0.64 -7.86
CA PRO A 297 0.00 0.08 -9.06
C PRO A 297 -0.83 1.07 -9.87
N VAL A 298 -1.51 2.05 -9.25
CA VAL A 298 -2.30 3.03 -10.04
C VAL A 298 -1.40 3.91 -10.91
N THR A 299 -0.20 4.27 -10.42
CA THR A 299 0.79 4.97 -11.23
C THR A 299 1.32 4.09 -12.37
N GLU A 300 1.61 2.83 -12.10
CA GLU A 300 2.05 1.87 -13.12
C GLU A 300 1.00 1.71 -14.23
N MET A 301 -0.29 1.61 -13.86
CA MET A 301 -1.39 1.44 -14.82
C MET A 301 -1.59 2.63 -15.73
N VAL A 302 -1.37 3.86 -15.26
CA VAL A 302 -1.55 5.07 -16.09
C VAL A 302 -0.30 5.47 -16.87
N THR A 303 0.90 5.08 -16.39
CA THR A 303 2.17 5.46 -17.04
C THR A 303 2.78 4.34 -17.88
N GLY A 304 2.44 3.09 -17.59
CA GLY A 304 3.08 1.91 -18.18
C GLY A 304 4.51 1.66 -17.66
N ILE A 305 4.93 2.32 -16.58
CA ILE A 305 6.28 2.21 -16.00
C ILE A 305 6.22 1.27 -14.80
N ASP A 306 6.93 0.14 -14.85
CA ASP A 306 7.08 -0.80 -13.72
C ASP A 306 8.06 -0.23 -12.68
N LEU A 307 7.52 0.21 -11.53
CA LEU A 307 8.29 0.86 -10.47
C LEU A 307 9.25 -0.09 -9.76
N VAL A 308 8.87 -1.34 -9.55
CA VAL A 308 9.74 -2.35 -8.92
C VAL A 308 10.93 -2.66 -9.82
N ARG A 309 10.69 -2.81 -11.13
CA ARG A 309 11.76 -2.96 -12.12
C ARG A 309 12.71 -1.77 -12.10
N GLN A 310 12.18 -0.53 -12.06
CA GLN A 310 13.01 0.67 -11.99
C GLN A 310 13.85 0.73 -10.71
N GLN A 311 13.27 0.38 -9.55
CA GLN A 311 14.03 0.29 -8.30
C GLN A 311 15.22 -0.67 -8.41
N ILE A 312 15.02 -1.85 -8.99
CA ILE A 312 16.07 -2.86 -9.16
C ILE A 312 17.16 -2.39 -10.13
N LEU A 313 16.79 -1.74 -11.23
CA LEU A 313 17.74 -1.17 -12.19
C LEU A 313 18.57 -0.05 -11.56
N ILE A 314 17.95 0.87 -10.83
CA ILE A 314 18.65 1.95 -10.12
C ILE A 314 19.61 1.38 -9.08
N ALA A 315 19.17 0.42 -8.26
CA ALA A 315 20.02 -0.24 -7.26
C ALA A 315 21.16 -1.08 -7.90
N SER A 316 20.99 -1.50 -9.15
CA SER A 316 22.06 -2.12 -9.93
C SER A 316 23.15 -1.13 -10.38
N GLY A 317 22.91 0.19 -10.23
CA GLY A 317 23.80 1.28 -10.67
C GLY A 317 23.48 1.77 -12.08
N GLU A 318 22.36 1.34 -12.66
CA GLU A 318 21.92 1.82 -13.96
C GLU A 318 21.45 3.28 -13.88
N ARG A 319 21.66 4.01 -14.96
CA ARG A 319 21.09 5.34 -15.12
C ARG A 319 19.59 5.24 -15.36
N LEU A 320 18.83 6.15 -14.82
CA LEU A 320 17.40 6.30 -15.15
C LEU A 320 17.26 6.58 -16.65
N ALA A 321 16.75 5.60 -17.38
CA ALA A 321 16.63 5.68 -18.84
C ALA A 321 15.43 6.51 -19.32
N ILE A 322 14.53 6.87 -18.40
CA ILE A 322 13.29 7.60 -18.67
C ILE A 322 13.55 9.09 -18.39
N ALA A 323 13.38 9.94 -19.39
CA ALA A 323 13.40 11.38 -19.19
C ALA A 323 12.00 11.90 -18.76
N GLN A 324 11.95 13.06 -18.08
CA GLN A 324 10.65 13.65 -17.69
C GLN A 324 9.71 13.85 -18.88
N GLY A 325 10.25 14.24 -20.04
CA GLY A 325 9.48 14.43 -21.26
C GLY A 325 8.90 13.16 -21.88
N ASP A 326 9.34 11.97 -21.43
CA ASP A 326 8.83 10.68 -21.91
C ASP A 326 7.64 10.17 -21.09
N VAL A 327 7.46 10.70 -19.90
CA VAL A 327 6.35 10.30 -19.02
C VAL A 327 5.02 10.73 -19.63
N ARG A 328 4.12 9.76 -19.80
CA ARG A 328 2.76 9.98 -20.32
C ARG A 328 1.75 9.37 -19.37
N TRP A 329 0.68 10.10 -19.09
CA TRP A 329 -0.45 9.60 -18.34
C TRP A 329 -1.58 9.27 -19.30
N ARG A 330 -2.09 8.02 -19.22
CA ARG A 330 -3.15 7.54 -20.12
C ARG A 330 -4.30 6.98 -19.26
N GLY A 331 -5.50 7.47 -19.51
CA GLY A 331 -6.69 7.00 -18.83
C GLY A 331 -6.69 7.32 -17.34
N HIS A 332 -7.36 6.47 -16.57
CA HIS A 332 -7.56 6.61 -15.15
C HIS A 332 -7.50 5.23 -14.46
N ALA A 333 -6.78 5.14 -13.36
CA ALA A 333 -6.69 3.90 -12.57
C ALA A 333 -7.21 4.12 -11.17
N ILE A 334 -7.89 3.12 -10.64
CA ILE A 334 -8.39 3.09 -9.26
C ILE A 334 -7.89 1.80 -8.61
N GLU A 335 -7.37 1.90 -7.40
CA GLU A 335 -7.02 0.79 -6.53
C GLU A 335 -8.00 0.73 -5.35
N ALA A 336 -8.47 -0.47 -5.01
CA ALA A 336 -9.21 -0.76 -3.79
C ALA A 336 -8.40 -1.73 -2.94
N ARG A 337 -8.12 -1.35 -1.70
CA ARG A 337 -7.45 -2.23 -0.72
C ARG A 337 -8.45 -3.24 -0.18
N ILE A 338 -8.24 -4.50 -0.47
CA ILE A 338 -9.05 -5.60 0.05
C ILE A 338 -8.40 -6.07 1.34
N CYS A 339 -9.00 -5.67 2.46
CA CYS A 339 -8.56 -6.04 3.79
C CYS A 339 -9.47 -7.12 4.38
N ALA A 340 -8.90 -8.01 5.17
CA ALA A 340 -9.65 -9.00 5.96
C ALA A 340 -10.22 -8.31 7.22
N GLU A 341 -11.28 -7.54 7.01
CA GLU A 341 -11.97 -6.74 8.03
C GLU A 341 -13.47 -6.81 7.81
N ASP A 342 -14.25 -6.75 8.88
CA ASP A 342 -15.71 -6.64 8.80
C ASP A 342 -16.15 -5.18 8.84
N PRO A 343 -16.53 -4.56 7.71
CA PRO A 343 -16.95 -3.17 7.69
C PRO A 343 -18.27 -2.93 8.43
N PHE A 344 -19.10 -3.98 8.64
CA PHE A 344 -20.34 -3.90 9.41
C PHE A 344 -20.10 -3.97 10.93
N ALA A 345 -18.92 -4.44 11.34
CA ALA A 345 -18.48 -4.45 12.75
C ALA A 345 -17.39 -3.38 13.01
N GLY A 346 -17.52 -2.21 12.39
CA GLY A 346 -16.58 -1.10 12.56
C GLY A 346 -15.16 -1.39 12.04
N PHE A 347 -15.04 -2.22 11.00
CA PHE A 347 -13.77 -2.68 10.40
C PHE A 347 -12.92 -3.50 11.39
N ALA A 348 -13.57 -4.30 12.22
CA ALA A 348 -12.85 -5.24 13.08
C ALA A 348 -12.07 -6.25 12.24
N PRO A 349 -10.81 -6.57 12.58
CA PRO A 349 -10.03 -7.59 11.88
C PRO A 349 -10.75 -8.94 11.85
N SER A 350 -10.78 -9.59 10.69
CA SER A 350 -11.35 -10.91 10.49
C SER A 350 -10.23 -11.91 10.28
N ILE A 351 -9.94 -12.66 11.33
CA ILE A 351 -8.87 -13.66 11.39
C ILE A 351 -9.44 -15.02 11.01
N GLY A 352 -8.68 -15.84 10.26
CA GLY A 352 -9.12 -17.18 9.90
C GLY A 352 -8.41 -17.74 8.67
N GLU A 353 -8.83 -18.93 8.28
CA GLU A 353 -8.36 -19.60 7.08
C GLU A 353 -9.21 -19.20 5.87
N ILE A 354 -8.55 -18.90 4.76
CA ILE A 354 -9.20 -18.68 3.47
C ILE A 354 -9.57 -20.06 2.88
N SER A 355 -10.84 -20.44 2.98
CA SER A 355 -11.31 -21.71 2.43
C SER A 355 -11.50 -21.68 0.92
N GLY A 356 -11.64 -20.49 0.32
CA GLY A 356 -11.76 -20.32 -1.12
C GLY A 356 -11.49 -18.89 -1.55
N VAL A 357 -10.89 -18.73 -2.74
CA VAL A 357 -10.68 -17.44 -3.37
C VAL A 357 -10.96 -17.53 -4.87
N ARG A 358 -11.65 -16.52 -5.40
CA ARG A 358 -11.82 -16.31 -6.84
C ARG A 358 -11.49 -14.87 -7.17
N PHE A 359 -10.39 -14.67 -7.88
CA PHE A 359 -9.98 -13.37 -8.35
C PHE A 359 -10.81 -12.93 -9.55
N PRO A 360 -11.13 -11.62 -9.66
CA PRO A 360 -11.73 -11.07 -10.86
C PRO A 360 -10.74 -11.13 -12.03
N ALA A 361 -11.28 -11.23 -13.23
CA ALA A 361 -10.50 -11.23 -14.46
C ALA A 361 -11.06 -10.24 -15.48
N GLY A 362 -10.49 -10.24 -16.67
CA GLY A 362 -10.90 -9.39 -17.79
C GLY A 362 -9.95 -8.23 -18.08
N PRO A 363 -10.18 -7.52 -19.20
CA PRO A 363 -9.28 -6.46 -19.65
C PRO A 363 -9.11 -5.37 -18.60
N PHE A 364 -7.86 -4.90 -18.44
CA PHE A 364 -7.51 -3.77 -17.57
C PHE A 364 -7.92 -3.95 -16.09
N THR A 365 -7.97 -5.20 -15.63
CA THR A 365 -8.13 -5.57 -14.22
C THR A 365 -6.86 -6.26 -13.75
N ARG A 366 -6.26 -5.76 -12.66
CA ARG A 366 -5.07 -6.31 -12.02
C ARG A 366 -5.38 -6.64 -10.58
N VAL A 367 -4.87 -7.76 -10.11
CA VAL A 367 -4.93 -8.16 -8.69
C VAL A 367 -3.51 -8.44 -8.22
N ASP A 368 -3.07 -7.69 -7.22
CA ASP A 368 -1.84 -7.97 -6.48
C ASP A 368 -2.23 -8.66 -5.17
N SER A 369 -1.93 -9.95 -5.04
CA SER A 369 -2.30 -10.78 -3.89
C SER A 369 -1.40 -11.98 -3.77
N ASP A 370 -1.21 -12.44 -2.55
CA ASP A 370 -0.51 -13.69 -2.20
C ASP A 370 -1.49 -14.81 -1.80
N LEU A 371 -2.80 -14.53 -1.85
CA LEU A 371 -3.83 -15.47 -1.42
C LEU A 371 -3.90 -16.72 -2.30
N THR A 372 -4.03 -17.84 -1.62
CA THR A 372 -4.42 -19.13 -2.16
C THR A 372 -5.43 -19.79 -1.22
N PRO A 373 -6.19 -20.82 -1.65
CA PRO A 373 -6.92 -21.65 -0.70
C PRO A 373 -5.99 -22.18 0.41
N ARG A 374 -6.44 -22.12 1.66
CA ARG A 374 -5.71 -22.41 2.91
C ARG A 374 -4.74 -21.32 3.39
N SER A 375 -4.65 -20.17 2.73
CA SER A 375 -3.94 -19.01 3.29
C SER A 375 -4.51 -18.64 4.65
N GLN A 376 -3.63 -18.30 5.60
CA GLN A 376 -4.02 -17.93 6.97
C GLN A 376 -3.97 -16.41 7.14
N VAL A 377 -5.07 -15.81 7.55
CA VAL A 377 -5.10 -14.43 8.03
C VAL A 377 -4.90 -14.45 9.53
N THR A 378 -3.85 -13.80 10.00
CA THR A 378 -3.43 -13.84 11.41
C THR A 378 -3.46 -12.45 12.05
N ALA A 379 -3.47 -12.37 13.38
CA ALA A 379 -3.36 -11.12 14.12
C ALA A 379 -1.94 -10.53 14.18
N TYR A 380 -0.95 -11.22 13.61
CA TYR A 380 0.45 -10.78 13.69
C TYR A 380 0.81 -9.68 12.68
N TYR A 381 0.04 -9.54 11.61
CA TYR A 381 0.35 -8.67 10.47
C TYR A 381 -0.87 -7.83 10.08
N ASP A 382 -0.65 -6.90 9.15
CA ASP A 382 -1.70 -6.08 8.57
C ASP A 382 -2.80 -6.93 7.92
N SER A 383 -4.02 -6.42 7.94
CA SER A 383 -5.22 -7.08 7.37
C SER A 383 -5.27 -7.06 5.83
N LEU A 384 -4.38 -6.33 5.15
CA LEU A 384 -4.36 -6.25 3.69
C LEU A 384 -4.07 -7.62 3.07
N ILE A 385 -5.02 -8.15 2.31
CA ILE A 385 -4.92 -9.47 1.67
C ILE A 385 -4.82 -9.40 0.14
N ALA A 386 -5.28 -8.30 -0.45
CA ALA A 386 -5.16 -8.06 -1.88
C ALA A 386 -5.31 -6.58 -2.21
N LYS A 387 -4.76 -6.17 -3.34
CA LYS A 387 -5.07 -4.92 -4.01
C LYS A 387 -5.78 -5.24 -5.31
N LEU A 388 -6.94 -4.64 -5.52
CA LEU A 388 -7.67 -4.73 -6.78
C LEU A 388 -7.51 -3.40 -7.51
N ILE A 389 -6.96 -3.45 -8.72
CA ILE A 389 -6.71 -2.26 -9.54
C ILE A 389 -7.52 -2.39 -10.83
N SER A 390 -8.22 -1.33 -11.20
CA SER A 390 -8.90 -1.20 -12.48
C SER A 390 -8.42 0.03 -13.22
N TRP A 391 -8.25 -0.10 -14.53
CA TRP A 391 -7.93 1.02 -15.41
C TRP A 391 -9.09 1.25 -16.38
N GLY A 392 -9.34 2.50 -16.77
CA GLY A 392 -10.27 2.90 -17.81
C GLY A 392 -9.71 4.03 -18.63
N GLU A 393 -10.30 4.26 -19.81
CA GLU A 393 -9.99 5.40 -20.67
C GLU A 393 -10.29 6.73 -19.99
N ASP A 394 -11.24 6.71 -19.04
CA ASP A 394 -11.60 7.81 -18.15
C ASP A 394 -11.99 7.27 -16.76
N ARG A 395 -12.28 8.16 -15.83
CA ARG A 395 -12.65 7.81 -14.46
C ARG A 395 -13.98 7.05 -14.37
N PRO A 396 -15.08 7.43 -15.06
CA PRO A 396 -16.31 6.65 -15.11
C PRO A 396 -16.10 5.20 -15.56
N ALA A 397 -15.31 4.97 -16.59
CA ALA A 397 -14.97 3.62 -17.07
C ALA A 397 -14.16 2.83 -16.02
N ALA A 398 -13.19 3.47 -15.34
CA ALA A 398 -12.45 2.85 -14.26
C ALA A 398 -13.37 2.47 -13.08
N ILE A 399 -14.29 3.35 -12.67
CA ILE A 399 -15.30 3.08 -11.62
C ILE A 399 -16.21 1.91 -12.01
N ALA A 400 -16.73 1.90 -13.23
CA ALA A 400 -17.60 0.83 -13.70
C ALA A 400 -16.89 -0.52 -13.70
N ARG A 401 -15.64 -0.55 -14.16
CA ARG A 401 -14.78 -1.75 -14.19
C ARG A 401 -14.43 -2.23 -12.78
N MET A 402 -14.10 -1.31 -11.85
CA MET A 402 -13.89 -1.63 -10.43
C MET A 402 -15.13 -2.27 -9.81
N GLY A 403 -16.31 -1.69 -10.05
CA GLY A 403 -17.57 -2.23 -9.53
C GLY A 403 -17.90 -3.63 -10.06
N ARG A 404 -17.61 -3.92 -11.35
CA ARG A 404 -17.72 -5.27 -11.90
C ARG A 404 -16.72 -6.22 -11.23
N ALA A 405 -15.47 -5.83 -11.16
CA ALA A 405 -14.40 -6.66 -10.61
C ALA A 405 -14.64 -6.99 -9.13
N LEU A 406 -15.08 -6.03 -8.31
CA LEU A 406 -15.45 -6.28 -6.90
C LEU A 406 -16.60 -7.29 -6.75
N ARG A 407 -17.61 -7.27 -7.63
CA ARG A 407 -18.69 -8.27 -7.62
C ARG A 407 -18.21 -9.69 -7.96
N GLU A 408 -17.20 -9.80 -8.81
CA GLU A 408 -16.58 -11.08 -9.18
C GLU A 408 -15.60 -11.59 -8.12
N PHE A 409 -14.98 -10.69 -7.34
CA PHE A 409 -14.00 -11.06 -6.34
C PHE A 409 -14.67 -11.75 -5.15
N LYS A 410 -14.35 -13.01 -4.92
CA LYS A 410 -14.88 -13.80 -3.80
C LYS A 410 -13.74 -14.27 -2.91
N VAL A 411 -13.90 -14.03 -1.63
CA VAL A 411 -13.05 -14.55 -0.55
C VAL A 411 -13.96 -15.25 0.43
N VAL A 412 -13.66 -16.49 0.75
CA VAL A 412 -14.45 -17.32 1.66
C VAL A 412 -13.59 -17.70 2.85
N GLY A 413 -14.15 -17.61 4.05
CA GLY A 413 -13.47 -17.93 5.31
C GLY A 413 -13.26 -16.72 6.20
N VAL A 414 -13.16 -15.51 5.65
CA VAL A 414 -13.04 -14.25 6.40
C VAL A 414 -13.97 -13.18 5.82
N GLN A 415 -14.31 -12.19 6.64
CA GLN A 415 -14.97 -10.97 6.17
C GLN A 415 -13.97 -10.05 5.47
N THR A 416 -14.44 -9.26 4.50
CA THR A 416 -13.56 -8.36 3.75
C THR A 416 -14.19 -6.98 3.54
N THR A 417 -13.38 -5.99 3.18
CA THR A 417 -13.81 -4.63 2.85
C THR A 417 -14.55 -4.53 1.51
N ILE A 418 -14.73 -5.61 0.75
CA ILE A 418 -15.43 -5.61 -0.56
C ILE A 418 -16.83 -4.95 -0.47
N PRO A 419 -17.70 -5.25 0.52
CA PRO A 419 -19.01 -4.59 0.62
C PRO A 419 -18.92 -3.08 0.79
N PHE A 420 -17.95 -2.58 1.57
CA PHE A 420 -17.69 -1.15 1.71
C PHE A 420 -17.35 -0.51 0.37
N HIS A 421 -16.42 -1.09 -0.39
CA HIS A 421 -16.02 -0.56 -1.69
C HIS A 421 -17.18 -0.53 -2.69
N LEU A 422 -18.03 -1.55 -2.70
CA LEU A 422 -19.20 -1.58 -3.57
C LEU A 422 -20.19 -0.45 -3.27
N GLN A 423 -20.42 -0.12 -1.99
CA GLN A 423 -21.28 0.99 -1.62
C GLN A 423 -20.61 2.34 -1.92
N LEU A 424 -19.32 2.48 -1.63
CA LEU A 424 -18.56 3.70 -1.95
C LEU A 424 -18.64 4.06 -3.44
N LEU A 425 -18.49 3.08 -4.33
CA LEU A 425 -18.61 3.30 -5.78
C LEU A 425 -20.02 3.72 -6.23
N GLN A 426 -21.04 3.55 -5.40
CA GLN A 426 -22.40 4.04 -5.68
C GLN A 426 -22.64 5.47 -5.15
N ASP A 427 -21.85 5.92 -4.19
CA ASP A 427 -21.99 7.26 -3.61
C ASP A 427 -21.81 8.34 -4.68
N ARG A 428 -22.77 9.28 -4.73
CA ARG A 428 -22.75 10.36 -5.72
C ARG A 428 -21.54 11.27 -5.56
N ARG A 429 -21.16 11.59 -4.33
CA ARG A 429 -20.02 12.48 -4.04
C ARG A 429 -18.70 11.84 -4.48
N PHE A 430 -18.55 10.51 -4.26
CA PHE A 430 -17.41 9.77 -4.78
C PHE A 430 -17.36 9.83 -6.31
N LYS A 431 -18.49 9.56 -6.99
CA LYS A 431 -18.57 9.61 -8.47
C LYS A 431 -18.25 11.00 -9.01
N GLU A 432 -18.71 12.05 -8.35
CA GLU A 432 -18.45 13.44 -8.72
C GLU A 432 -17.07 13.96 -8.29
N GLY A 433 -16.27 13.15 -7.58
CA GLY A 433 -14.97 13.54 -7.07
C GLY A 433 -15.03 14.55 -5.91
N LYS A 434 -16.15 14.64 -5.22
CA LYS A 434 -16.39 15.57 -4.10
C LYS A 434 -16.14 14.87 -2.76
N PHE A 435 -14.89 14.69 -2.41
CA PHE A 435 -14.47 14.06 -1.17
C PHE A 435 -13.17 14.68 -0.65
N HIS A 436 -12.83 14.39 0.59
CA HIS A 436 -11.66 14.87 1.32
C HIS A 436 -11.24 13.82 2.37
N THR A 437 -10.15 14.06 3.09
CA THR A 437 -9.57 13.07 4.01
C THR A 437 -10.49 12.58 5.14
N LYS A 438 -11.55 13.31 5.44
CA LYS A 438 -12.54 12.95 6.47
C LYS A 438 -13.85 12.41 5.91
N PHE A 439 -13.94 12.27 4.59
CA PHE A 439 -15.16 11.88 3.91
C PHE A 439 -15.76 10.57 4.44
N VAL A 440 -14.91 9.54 4.62
CA VAL A 440 -15.36 8.23 5.11
C VAL A 440 -15.79 8.27 6.57
N ASP A 441 -15.05 9.01 7.41
CA ASP A 441 -15.31 9.05 8.86
C ASP A 441 -16.48 9.95 9.24
N GLU A 442 -16.73 11.06 8.50
CA GLU A 442 -17.68 12.10 8.88
C GLU A 442 -18.92 12.18 7.98
N GLU A 443 -18.84 11.73 6.72
CA GLU A 443 -19.92 11.99 5.74
C GLU A 443 -20.47 10.74 5.06
N PHE A 444 -19.66 9.65 4.92
CA PHE A 444 -20.08 8.47 4.20
C PHE A 444 -20.97 7.58 5.08
N ASP A 445 -22.23 7.43 4.69
CA ASP A 445 -23.21 6.58 5.36
C ASP A 445 -23.13 5.14 4.82
N PHE A 446 -22.33 4.31 5.50
CA PHE A 446 -22.20 2.90 5.17
C PHE A 446 -23.35 2.11 5.79
N LYS A 447 -24.22 1.55 4.95
CA LYS A 447 -25.42 0.83 5.37
C LYS A 447 -25.17 -0.65 5.59
N ASP A 448 -25.75 -1.19 6.66
CA ASP A 448 -25.76 -2.64 6.88
C ASP A 448 -26.81 -3.32 6.00
N VAL A 449 -26.43 -3.65 4.77
CA VAL A 449 -27.26 -4.43 3.85
C VAL A 449 -27.40 -5.90 4.24
N LYS A 450 -26.63 -6.41 5.20
CA LYS A 450 -26.81 -7.80 5.70
C LYS A 450 -28.17 -7.99 6.38
N ALA A 451 -28.72 -6.92 6.95
CA ALA A 451 -30.01 -6.98 7.60
C ALA A 451 -31.18 -7.16 6.60
N GLU A 452 -31.05 -6.60 5.40
CA GLU A 452 -32.11 -6.61 4.38
C GLU A 452 -32.24 -7.98 3.66
N HIS A 453 -31.19 -8.80 3.62
CA HIS A 453 -31.16 -10.05 2.86
C HIS A 453 -30.97 -11.30 3.72
N LYS A 454 -31.25 -11.24 5.04
CA LYS A 454 -31.10 -12.41 5.94
C LYS A 454 -31.93 -13.61 5.50
N VAL A 455 -33.14 -13.39 5.02
CA VAL A 455 -34.04 -14.48 4.58
C VAL A 455 -33.54 -15.12 3.30
N GLU A 456 -33.14 -14.32 2.30
CA GLU A 456 -32.56 -14.83 1.03
C GLU A 456 -31.25 -15.56 1.26
N ALA A 457 -30.39 -15.03 2.13
CA ALA A 457 -29.14 -15.69 2.50
C ALA A 457 -29.38 -17.04 3.20
N ALA A 458 -30.38 -17.13 4.08
CA ALA A 458 -30.76 -18.37 4.75
C ALA A 458 -31.33 -19.39 3.75
N LEU A 459 -32.16 -18.96 2.80
CA LEU A 459 -32.68 -19.81 1.74
C LEU A 459 -31.59 -20.33 0.81
N LEU A 460 -30.63 -19.47 0.44
CA LEU A 460 -29.46 -19.86 -0.35
C LEU A 460 -28.57 -20.85 0.40
N ALA A 461 -28.30 -20.62 1.68
CA ALA A 461 -27.53 -21.53 2.51
C ALA A 461 -28.22 -22.91 2.61
N ALA A 462 -29.53 -22.94 2.85
CA ALA A 462 -30.31 -24.16 2.88
C ALA A 462 -30.29 -24.91 1.53
N ALA A 463 -30.41 -24.20 0.40
CA ALA A 463 -30.31 -24.78 -0.94
C ALA A 463 -28.90 -25.33 -1.23
N MET A 464 -27.85 -24.68 -0.78
CA MET A 464 -26.49 -25.16 -0.92
C MET A 464 -26.21 -26.41 -0.06
N GLU A 465 -26.69 -26.45 1.18
CA GLU A 465 -26.62 -27.66 2.02
C GLU A 465 -27.41 -28.81 1.45
N PHE A 466 -28.62 -28.56 0.92
CA PHE A 466 -29.40 -29.56 0.23
C PHE A 466 -28.65 -30.15 -0.98
N ARG A 467 -28.06 -29.30 -1.83
CA ARG A 467 -27.22 -29.75 -2.96
C ARG A 467 -26.01 -30.56 -2.51
N ARG A 468 -25.39 -30.15 -1.42
CA ARG A 468 -24.22 -30.84 -0.84
C ARG A 468 -24.61 -32.24 -0.34
N ALA A 469 -25.75 -32.35 0.35
CA ALA A 469 -26.31 -33.63 0.78
C ALA A 469 -26.65 -34.52 -0.41
N GLU A 470 -27.25 -33.97 -1.49
CA GLU A 470 -27.56 -34.69 -2.72
C GLU A 470 -26.32 -35.24 -3.45
N GLN A 471 -25.20 -34.47 -3.43
CA GLN A 471 -23.93 -34.91 -4.00
C GLN A 471 -23.21 -35.96 -3.15
N GLN A 472 -23.44 -36.00 -1.85
CA GLN A 472 -22.89 -37.01 -0.93
C GLN A 472 -23.69 -38.31 -0.90
N THR A 473 -24.93 -38.33 -1.44
CA THR A 473 -25.69 -39.55 -1.56
C THR A 473 -25.06 -40.40 -2.69
N PRO A 474 -24.61 -41.64 -2.40
CA PRO A 474 -24.01 -42.47 -3.45
C PRO A 474 -25.04 -42.70 -4.57
N LYS A 475 -24.86 -42.06 -5.70
CA LYS A 475 -25.62 -42.43 -6.90
C LYS A 475 -25.15 -43.84 -7.29
N TYR A 476 -25.98 -44.84 -7.12
CA TYR A 476 -25.72 -46.12 -7.73
C TYR A 476 -25.42 -45.88 -9.20
N ALA A 477 -24.16 -46.07 -9.55
CA ALA A 477 -23.71 -45.88 -10.92
C ALA A 477 -24.40 -46.93 -11.76
N SER A 478 -25.40 -46.54 -12.54
CA SER A 478 -25.84 -47.34 -13.68
C SER A 478 -24.59 -47.63 -14.52
N PRO A 479 -24.35 -48.87 -14.93
CA PRO A 479 -23.19 -49.20 -15.76
C PRO A 479 -23.20 -48.27 -16.98
N ARG A 480 -22.19 -47.44 -17.11
CA ARG A 480 -22.07 -46.56 -18.28
C ARG A 480 -22.01 -47.44 -19.53
N PRO A 481 -22.86 -47.24 -20.52
CA PRO A 481 -22.72 -47.97 -21.78
C PRO A 481 -21.32 -47.66 -22.32
N ILE A 482 -20.60 -48.72 -22.65
CA ILE A 482 -19.25 -48.61 -23.24
C ILE A 482 -19.41 -47.85 -24.55
N SER A 483 -18.81 -46.68 -24.69
CA SER A 483 -18.93 -45.87 -25.90
C SER A 483 -18.44 -46.66 -27.10
N ALA A 484 -19.12 -46.52 -28.25
CA ALA A 484 -18.76 -47.17 -29.51
C ALA A 484 -17.27 -46.99 -29.87
N TRP A 485 -16.65 -45.87 -29.47
CA TRP A 485 -15.22 -45.57 -29.62
C TRP A 485 -14.33 -46.55 -28.85
N ARG A 486 -14.71 -47.05 -27.70
CA ARG A 486 -13.92 -48.02 -26.93
C ARG A 486 -14.03 -49.44 -27.47
N MET A 487 -15.09 -49.76 -28.20
CA MET A 487 -15.22 -51.06 -28.85
C MET A 487 -14.38 -51.18 -30.11
N THR A 488 -14.19 -50.09 -30.87
CA THR A 488 -13.39 -50.08 -32.10
C THR A 488 -11.89 -50.26 -31.82
N PHE A 489 -11.38 -49.83 -30.67
CA PHE A 489 -9.96 -50.00 -30.32
C PHE A 489 -9.59 -51.37 -29.72
N ARG A 490 -10.58 -52.21 -29.31
CA ARG A 490 -10.32 -53.57 -28.82
C ARG A 490 -10.33 -54.64 -29.93
N GLY A 491 -10.87 -54.31 -31.10
CA GLY A 491 -10.92 -55.24 -32.25
C GLY A 491 -9.66 -55.30 -33.11
N GLN A 492 -8.65 -54.42 -32.88
CA GLN A 492 -7.42 -54.40 -33.70
C GLN A 492 -6.18 -55.00 -33.04
N LYS A 493 -6.29 -55.70 -31.91
CA LYS A 493 -5.19 -56.45 -31.33
C LYS A 493 -5.47 -57.96 -31.41
N GLY A 494 -5.44 -58.49 -32.62
CA GLY A 494 -5.53 -59.91 -32.83
C GLY A 494 -5.45 -60.26 -34.32
N THR A 495 -4.24 -60.07 -34.90
CA THR A 495 -3.67 -60.83 -36.03
C THR A 495 -2.39 -60.09 -36.46
N MET A 496 -1.26 -60.53 -35.94
CA MET A 496 -0.01 -60.73 -36.70
C MET A 496 0.81 -61.72 -35.88
N GLY A 497 1.20 -62.73 -36.56
CA GLY A 497 1.81 -63.95 -36.14
C GLY A 497 3.21 -63.88 -35.54
#